data_426471fc5b859e4d646616bfdfd2cb73
#
_entry.id   426471fc5b859e4d646616bfdfd2cb73
#
_cell.length_a   1.000
_cell.length_b   1.000
_cell.length_c   1.000
_cell.angle_alpha   90.00
_cell.angle_beta   90.00
_cell.angle_gamma   90.00
#
_symmetry.space_group_name_H-M   'P 1'
#
loop_
_entity.id
_entity.type
_entity.pdbx_description
1 polymer ?
#
loop_
_entity_poly.entity_id
_entity_poly.type
_entity_poly.pdbx_seq_one_letter_code
_entity_poly.pdbx_strand_id
1 'polypeptide(L)'
;SVATFFYFCVQIRIGLVVLFRYMVMRPVDIKKILFVFLIIGSFVIARRYSGADALLETRLLIAGANDIDYRKILKVYLIVEIPMIICTMIVGYTGVITNLVYHRGDQVRMSFGFIYPTDFAAGIVFMITVWIVLRQARCTWIEIGMMIISVVLFEKYCDVRNSEIVMMILIICVVYLKIRNKLGAKKGKGYIPSLLLKILCLVAPYGLAGFMILVSRFYRPDIEWMAKLNTLFSTRLSLGKEVFDRYDVQIWGQDIPMRGNGGSTEVVADYFFIDSSYVN
;
A
#
# COMPACT_ATOMS: atom_id res chain seq x y z
N SER A 1 4.64 27.59 4.67
CA SER A 1 5.82 27.15 5.43
C SER A 1 6.97 26.78 4.49
N VAL A 2 8.22 26.72 5.01
CA VAL A 2 9.40 26.28 4.23
C VAL A 2 9.18 24.89 3.62
N ALA A 3 8.56 23.99 4.37
CA ALA A 3 8.21 22.64 3.91
C ALA A 3 7.28 22.67 2.69
N THR A 4 6.26 23.52 2.70
CA THR A 4 5.31 23.68 1.58
C THR A 4 6.00 24.20 0.32
N PHE A 5 6.97 25.10 0.48
CA PHE A 5 7.77 25.61 -0.64
C PHE A 5 8.65 24.50 -1.25
N PHE A 6 9.37 23.74 -0.43
CA PHE A 6 10.16 22.59 -0.90
C PHE A 6 9.30 21.54 -1.60
N TYR A 7 8.15 21.23 -1.04
CA TYR A 7 7.18 20.31 -1.63
C TYR A 7 6.74 20.77 -3.03
N PHE A 8 6.40 22.06 -3.18
CA PHE A 8 6.03 22.64 -4.47
C PHE A 8 7.18 22.60 -5.49
N CYS A 9 8.41 22.88 -5.06
CA CYS A 9 9.59 22.79 -5.92
C CYS A 9 9.84 21.36 -6.42
N VAL A 10 9.65 20.35 -5.56
CA VAL A 10 9.77 18.95 -5.95
C VAL A 10 8.71 18.56 -6.98
N GLN A 11 7.46 18.99 -6.79
CA GLN A 11 6.38 18.74 -7.75
C GLN A 11 6.66 19.35 -9.13
N ILE A 12 7.10 20.62 -9.15
CA ILE A 12 7.48 21.30 -10.40
C ILE A 12 8.62 20.53 -11.09
N ARG A 13 9.64 20.13 -10.34
CA ARG A 13 10.77 19.39 -10.88
C ARG A 13 10.34 18.06 -11.50
N ILE A 14 9.50 17.29 -10.81
CA ILE A 14 8.94 16.04 -11.34
C ILE A 14 8.14 16.31 -12.61
N GLY A 15 7.25 17.30 -12.59
CA GLY A 15 6.44 17.71 -13.74
C GLY A 15 7.30 18.09 -14.95
N LEU A 16 8.35 18.90 -14.73
CA LEU A 16 9.27 19.32 -15.80
C LEU A 16 10.06 18.14 -16.38
N VAL A 17 10.54 17.21 -15.54
CA VAL A 17 11.25 16.00 -16.00
C VAL A 17 10.32 15.12 -16.84
N VAL A 18 9.09 14.92 -16.41
CA VAL A 18 8.07 14.16 -17.14
C VAL A 18 7.76 14.83 -18.49
N LEU A 19 7.53 16.15 -18.47
CA LEU A 19 7.25 16.92 -19.69
C LEU A 19 8.42 16.87 -20.68
N PHE A 20 9.65 17.11 -20.20
CA PHE A 20 10.85 17.04 -21.01
C PHE A 20 11.04 15.68 -21.66
N ARG A 21 10.81 14.61 -20.90
CA ARG A 21 10.89 13.25 -21.41
C ARG A 21 9.88 12.97 -22.53
N TYR A 22 8.64 13.46 -22.39
CA TYR A 22 7.60 13.28 -23.41
C TYR A 22 7.81 14.16 -24.65
N MET A 23 8.33 15.39 -24.49
CA MET A 23 8.48 16.33 -25.60
C MET A 23 9.79 16.16 -26.37
N VAL A 24 10.88 15.78 -25.69
CA VAL A 24 12.23 15.83 -26.28
C VAL A 24 12.77 14.44 -26.63
N MET A 25 12.45 13.42 -25.85
CA MET A 25 13.08 12.09 -26.02
C MET A 25 12.31 11.11 -26.91
N ARG A 26 11.15 11.48 -27.46
CA ARG A 26 10.33 10.53 -28.22
C ARG A 26 9.59 11.16 -29.40
N PRO A 27 9.39 10.38 -30.51
CA PRO A 27 8.42 10.78 -31.50
C PRO A 27 7.04 10.90 -30.85
N VAL A 28 6.41 12.04 -31.08
CA VAL A 28 5.14 12.44 -30.44
C VAL A 28 4.02 11.54 -30.94
N ASP A 29 3.58 10.59 -30.10
CA ASP A 29 2.36 9.83 -30.34
C ASP A 29 1.18 10.60 -29.71
N ILE A 30 0.34 11.18 -30.57
CA ILE A 30 -0.83 11.97 -30.17
C ILE A 30 -1.73 11.22 -29.19
N LYS A 31 -1.88 9.89 -29.34
CA LYS A 31 -2.69 9.07 -28.41
C LYS A 31 -2.10 9.03 -27.01
N LYS A 32 -0.78 8.95 -26.89
CA LYS A 32 -0.09 8.96 -25.59
C LYS A 32 -0.19 10.32 -24.93
N ILE A 33 -0.05 11.39 -25.70
CA ILE A 33 -0.22 12.76 -25.19
C ILE A 33 -1.66 12.93 -24.68
N LEU A 34 -2.66 12.57 -25.46
CA LEU A 34 -4.06 12.64 -25.08
C LEU A 34 -4.33 11.86 -23.78
N PHE A 35 -3.76 10.67 -23.65
CA PHE A 35 -3.87 9.85 -22.46
C PHE A 35 -3.25 10.52 -21.23
N VAL A 36 -2.05 11.11 -21.36
CA VAL A 36 -1.40 11.86 -20.26
C VAL A 36 -2.22 13.10 -19.88
N PHE A 37 -2.73 13.85 -20.86
CA PHE A 37 -3.62 15.00 -20.60
C PHE A 37 -4.91 14.58 -19.90
N LEU A 38 -5.49 13.44 -20.27
CA LEU A 38 -6.69 12.91 -19.65
C LEU A 38 -6.43 12.49 -18.19
N ILE A 39 -5.30 11.85 -17.94
CA ILE A 39 -4.83 11.52 -16.59
C ILE A 39 -4.60 12.81 -15.78
N ILE A 40 -3.85 13.77 -16.27
CA ILE A 40 -3.57 15.01 -15.55
C ILE A 40 -4.85 15.81 -15.32
N GLY A 41 -5.71 15.90 -16.34
CA GLY A 41 -6.98 16.64 -16.25
C GLY A 41 -7.95 16.05 -15.22
N SER A 42 -8.15 14.72 -15.22
CA SER A 42 -8.96 14.04 -14.21
C SER A 42 -8.45 14.28 -12.78
N PHE A 43 -7.19 14.59 -12.68
CA PHE A 43 -6.47 14.82 -11.45
C PHE A 43 -6.61 16.20 -10.87
N VAL A 44 -6.46 17.20 -11.74
CA VAL A 44 -6.70 18.60 -11.37
C VAL A 44 -8.13 18.72 -10.87
N ILE A 45 -9.07 18.03 -11.53
CA ILE A 45 -10.47 17.98 -11.10
C ILE A 45 -10.59 17.31 -9.72
N ALA A 46 -10.07 16.10 -9.56
CA ALA A 46 -10.14 15.37 -8.29
C ALA A 46 -9.48 16.15 -7.14
N ARG A 47 -8.29 16.75 -7.36
CA ARG A 47 -7.62 17.61 -6.38
C ARG A 47 -8.47 18.79 -5.96
N ARG A 48 -9.17 19.42 -6.91
CA ARG A 48 -10.01 20.60 -6.63
C ARG A 48 -11.14 20.28 -5.66
N TYR A 49 -11.65 19.06 -5.72
CA TYR A 49 -12.80 18.62 -4.90
C TYR A 49 -12.38 17.86 -3.63
N SER A 50 -11.30 17.07 -3.66
CA SER A 50 -10.88 16.24 -2.53
C SER A 50 -9.79 16.85 -1.65
N GLY A 51 -9.13 17.93 -2.08
CA GLY A 51 -8.00 18.52 -1.34
C GLY A 51 -6.74 17.63 -1.28
N ALA A 52 -6.75 16.45 -1.90
CA ALA A 52 -5.68 15.46 -1.77
C ALA A 52 -4.48 15.75 -2.69
N ASP A 53 -3.48 16.45 -2.17
CA ASP A 53 -2.26 16.84 -2.91
C ASP A 53 -1.39 15.64 -3.31
N ALA A 54 -1.30 14.61 -2.48
CA ALA A 54 -0.47 13.42 -2.71
C ALA A 54 -0.87 12.63 -3.97
N LEU A 55 -2.10 12.76 -4.38
CA LEU A 55 -2.58 12.13 -5.59
C LEU A 55 -1.89 12.69 -6.85
N LEU A 56 -1.58 13.95 -6.96
CA LEU A 56 -0.90 14.55 -8.12
C LEU A 56 0.49 13.96 -8.33
N GLU A 57 1.26 13.80 -7.25
CA GLU A 57 2.60 13.22 -7.31
C GLU A 57 2.58 11.79 -7.82
N THR A 58 1.69 10.98 -7.25
CA THR A 58 1.59 9.55 -7.63
C THR A 58 1.35 9.40 -9.12
N ARG A 59 0.54 10.25 -9.73
CA ARG A 59 0.24 10.12 -11.17
C ARG A 59 1.29 10.75 -12.06
N LEU A 60 1.92 11.82 -11.64
CA LEU A 60 3.11 12.32 -12.34
C LEU A 60 4.21 11.26 -12.36
N LEU A 61 4.40 10.54 -11.24
CA LEU A 61 5.34 9.42 -11.19
C LEU A 61 4.91 8.27 -12.08
N ILE A 62 3.62 7.90 -12.11
CA ILE A 62 3.08 6.87 -13.01
C ILE A 62 3.28 7.28 -14.49
N ALA A 63 2.94 8.53 -14.84
CA ALA A 63 3.17 9.04 -16.18
C ALA A 63 4.67 9.02 -16.54
N GLY A 64 5.54 9.45 -15.62
CA GLY A 64 6.99 9.43 -15.79
C GLY A 64 7.60 8.04 -15.88
N ALA A 65 6.96 7.04 -15.26
CA ALA A 65 7.41 5.65 -15.28
C ALA A 65 7.09 4.92 -16.58
N ASN A 66 6.27 5.51 -17.47
CA ASN A 66 5.95 4.90 -18.75
C ASN A 66 7.22 4.56 -19.53
N ASP A 67 7.31 3.32 -20.03
CA ASP A 67 8.47 2.75 -20.77
C ASP A 67 9.79 2.64 -19.94
N ILE A 68 9.75 2.80 -18.63
CA ILE A 68 10.84 2.37 -17.76
C ILE A 68 10.60 0.89 -17.42
N ASP A 69 11.65 0.08 -17.55
CA ASP A 69 11.58 -1.29 -17.03
C ASP A 69 11.25 -1.25 -15.53
N TYR A 70 10.10 -1.79 -15.18
CA TYR A 70 9.63 -1.83 -13.79
C TYR A 70 10.67 -2.43 -12.83
N ARG A 71 11.52 -3.34 -13.31
CA ARG A 71 12.58 -3.94 -12.49
C ARG A 71 13.61 -2.90 -12.04
N LYS A 72 13.87 -1.87 -12.85
CA LYS A 72 14.76 -0.77 -12.47
C LYS A 72 14.13 0.05 -11.35
N ILE A 73 12.84 0.35 -11.48
CA ILE A 73 12.07 1.08 -10.44
C ILE A 73 12.11 0.29 -9.13
N LEU A 74 11.80 -1.01 -9.18
CA LEU A 74 11.78 -1.87 -8.00
C LEU A 74 13.17 -2.01 -7.35
N LYS A 75 14.25 -2.04 -8.14
CA LYS A 75 15.61 -2.05 -7.60
C LYS A 75 15.95 -0.74 -6.88
N VAL A 76 15.62 0.41 -7.49
CA VAL A 76 15.82 1.72 -6.86
C VAL A 76 15.02 1.81 -5.56
N TYR A 77 13.76 1.34 -5.55
CA TYR A 77 12.95 1.26 -4.35
C TYR A 77 13.69 0.49 -3.23
N LEU A 78 14.20 -0.72 -3.48
CA LEU A 78 14.94 -1.49 -2.47
C LEU A 78 16.23 -0.79 -2.00
N ILE A 79 16.96 -0.17 -2.93
CA ILE A 79 18.22 0.56 -2.59
C ILE A 79 17.92 1.72 -1.63
N VAL A 80 16.78 2.37 -1.75
CA VAL A 80 16.38 3.48 -0.88
C VAL A 80 15.70 2.98 0.40
N GLU A 81 14.75 2.06 0.27
CA GLU A 81 13.90 1.63 1.38
C GLU A 81 14.67 0.84 2.45
N ILE A 82 15.57 -0.06 2.04
CA ILE A 82 16.35 -0.86 2.99
C ILE A 82 17.17 0.02 3.94
N PRO A 83 18.02 0.95 3.45
CA PRO A 83 18.74 1.86 4.33
C PRO A 83 17.83 2.74 5.16
N MET A 84 16.71 3.22 4.62
CA MET A 84 15.77 4.05 5.37
C MET A 84 15.16 3.30 6.55
N ILE A 85 14.69 2.07 6.36
CA ILE A 85 14.15 1.25 7.45
C ILE A 85 15.23 1.00 8.51
N ILE A 86 16.43 0.60 8.09
CA ILE A 86 17.55 0.33 9.02
C ILE A 86 17.93 1.60 9.78
N CYS A 87 18.11 2.73 9.11
CA CYS A 87 18.42 4.01 9.76
C CYS A 87 17.33 4.41 10.75
N THR A 88 16.05 4.31 10.38
CA THR A 88 14.92 4.62 11.27
C THR A 88 14.94 3.75 12.52
N MET A 89 15.19 2.45 12.37
CA MET A 89 15.31 1.54 13.52
C MET A 89 16.49 1.91 14.43
N ILE A 90 17.66 2.21 13.88
CA ILE A 90 18.85 2.61 14.63
C ILE A 90 18.57 3.91 15.40
N VAL A 91 18.04 4.92 14.71
CA VAL A 91 17.77 6.24 15.28
C VAL A 91 16.64 6.16 16.33
N GLY A 92 15.66 5.27 16.16
CA GLY A 92 14.65 4.96 17.17
C GLY A 92 15.22 4.21 18.38
N TYR A 93 16.15 3.27 18.13
CA TYR A 93 16.81 2.54 19.21
C TYR A 93 17.77 3.42 20.03
N THR A 94 18.50 4.32 19.39
CA THR A 94 19.42 5.26 20.05
C THR A 94 18.71 6.41 20.76
N GLY A 95 17.39 6.53 20.64
CA GLY A 95 16.59 7.57 21.29
C GLY A 95 16.67 8.95 20.65
N VAL A 96 17.31 9.07 19.47
CA VAL A 96 17.34 10.35 18.71
C VAL A 96 15.92 10.70 18.22
N ILE A 97 15.14 9.69 17.83
CA ILE A 97 13.70 9.82 17.64
C ILE A 97 12.97 8.98 18.67
N THR A 98 11.80 9.45 19.09
CA THR A 98 10.99 8.73 20.07
C THR A 98 10.48 7.42 19.46
N ASN A 99 10.84 6.28 20.09
CA ASN A 99 10.23 5.01 19.72
C ASN A 99 8.86 4.91 20.39
N LEU A 100 7.80 5.11 19.60
CA LEU A 100 6.43 5.09 20.09
C LEU A 100 6.02 3.64 20.42
N VAL A 101 5.44 3.46 21.59
CA VAL A 101 4.95 2.18 22.08
C VAL A 101 3.45 2.29 22.31
N TYR A 102 2.70 1.40 21.67
CA TYR A 102 1.25 1.35 21.75
C TYR A 102 0.81 0.13 22.56
N HIS A 103 -0.39 0.23 23.12
CA HIS A 103 -1.01 -0.87 23.85
C HIS A 103 -2.32 -1.27 23.17
N ARG A 104 -2.55 -2.59 23.04
CA ARG A 104 -3.82 -3.15 22.61
C ARG A 104 -4.21 -4.25 23.58
N GLY A 105 -5.04 -3.93 24.57
CA GLY A 105 -5.24 -4.79 25.74
C GLY A 105 -3.92 -5.02 26.47
N ASP A 106 -3.54 -6.26 26.67
CA ASP A 106 -2.29 -6.64 27.33
C ASP A 106 -1.07 -6.69 26.39
N GLN A 107 -1.28 -6.49 25.10
CA GLN A 107 -0.22 -6.56 24.08
C GLN A 107 0.52 -5.22 23.95
N VAL A 108 1.84 -5.29 24.06
CA VAL A 108 2.75 -4.16 23.82
C VAL A 108 3.20 -4.16 22.37
N ARG A 109 2.99 -3.06 21.66
CA ARG A 109 3.26 -2.92 20.23
C ARG A 109 4.34 -1.88 20.00
N MET A 110 5.45 -2.29 19.43
CA MET A 110 6.60 -1.41 19.15
C MET A 110 6.56 -0.89 17.72
N SER A 111 6.83 0.40 17.54
CA SER A 111 6.87 1.04 16.21
C SER A 111 8.26 1.10 15.58
N PHE A 112 9.31 0.74 16.33
CA PHE A 112 10.72 0.73 15.87
C PHE A 112 11.19 2.04 15.22
N GLY A 113 10.76 3.18 15.78
CA GLY A 113 11.07 4.52 15.28
C GLY A 113 10.11 5.02 14.19
N PHE A 114 9.16 4.22 13.73
CA PHE A 114 8.05 4.66 12.88
C PHE A 114 6.93 5.30 13.70
N ILE A 115 5.97 5.94 13.02
CA ILE A 115 4.81 6.52 13.69
C ILE A 115 3.91 5.41 14.24
N TYR A 116 3.67 4.36 13.44
CA TYR A 116 2.85 3.22 13.86
C TYR A 116 3.57 1.88 13.63
N PRO A 117 3.30 0.86 14.47
CA PRO A 117 3.78 -0.51 14.24
C PRO A 117 3.34 -1.08 12.90
N THR A 118 2.18 -0.66 12.40
CA THR A 118 1.64 -1.03 11.09
C THR A 118 2.48 -0.51 9.94
N ASP A 119 3.05 0.70 10.05
CA ASP A 119 3.87 1.30 9.01
C ASP A 119 5.20 0.56 8.86
N PHE A 120 5.83 0.24 10.00
CA PHE A 120 7.04 -0.57 10.03
C PHE A 120 6.82 -1.94 9.37
N ALA A 121 5.77 -2.66 9.80
CA ALA A 121 5.49 -3.98 9.25
C ALA A 121 5.11 -3.93 7.76
N ALA A 122 4.32 -2.93 7.34
CA ALA A 122 3.97 -2.71 5.94
C ALA A 122 5.21 -2.46 5.08
N GLY A 123 6.16 -1.62 5.53
CA GLY A 123 7.42 -1.37 4.84
C GLY A 123 8.20 -2.67 4.58
N ILE A 124 8.31 -3.54 5.59
CA ILE A 124 8.98 -4.84 5.45
C ILE A 124 8.21 -5.76 4.48
N VAL A 125 6.88 -5.82 4.57
CA VAL A 125 6.06 -6.63 3.64
C VAL A 125 6.23 -6.16 2.20
N PHE A 126 6.20 -4.84 1.96
CA PHE A 126 6.44 -4.28 0.62
C PHE A 126 7.84 -4.60 0.11
N MET A 127 8.86 -4.43 0.93
CA MET A 127 10.25 -4.76 0.60
C MET A 127 10.41 -6.23 0.21
N ILE A 128 9.84 -7.15 0.98
CA ILE A 128 9.86 -8.59 0.68
C ILE A 128 9.08 -8.89 -0.60
N THR A 129 7.93 -8.25 -0.81
CA THR A 129 7.12 -8.40 -2.03
C THR A 129 7.92 -7.99 -3.26
N VAL A 130 8.58 -6.82 -3.21
CA VAL A 130 9.44 -6.33 -4.29
C VAL A 130 10.61 -7.29 -4.55
N TRP A 131 11.24 -7.80 -3.49
CA TRP A 131 12.29 -8.81 -3.62
C TRP A 131 11.80 -10.08 -4.34
N ILE A 132 10.63 -10.62 -3.95
CA ILE A 132 10.02 -11.79 -4.60
C ILE A 132 9.75 -11.53 -6.09
N VAL A 133 9.22 -10.35 -6.43
CA VAL A 133 8.95 -9.95 -7.84
C VAL A 133 10.24 -9.88 -8.65
N LEU A 134 11.30 -9.27 -8.11
CA LEU A 134 12.60 -9.18 -8.78
C LEU A 134 13.24 -10.55 -8.98
N ARG A 135 13.07 -11.45 -8.01
CA ARG A 135 13.53 -12.85 -8.08
C ARG A 135 12.63 -13.73 -8.96
N GLN A 136 11.51 -13.20 -9.49
CA GLN A 136 10.54 -13.98 -10.26
C GLN A 136 10.09 -15.25 -9.53
N ALA A 137 9.83 -15.14 -8.24
CA ALA A 137 9.48 -16.23 -7.33
C ALA A 137 10.52 -17.37 -7.26
N ARG A 138 11.77 -17.14 -7.68
CA ARG A 138 12.89 -18.10 -7.54
C ARG A 138 13.55 -18.00 -6.16
N CYS A 139 12.72 -17.92 -5.11
CA CYS A 139 13.21 -17.80 -3.75
C CYS A 139 13.83 -19.10 -3.25
N THR A 140 14.88 -18.98 -2.45
CA THR A 140 15.50 -20.10 -1.73
C THR A 140 14.66 -20.52 -0.53
N TRP A 141 14.93 -21.66 0.08
CA TRP A 141 14.29 -22.06 1.33
C TRP A 141 14.69 -21.17 2.50
N ILE A 142 15.90 -20.62 2.46
CA ILE A 142 16.39 -19.66 3.46
C ILE A 142 15.55 -18.38 3.42
N GLU A 143 15.29 -17.84 2.22
CA GLU A 143 14.44 -16.65 2.06
C GLU A 143 13.01 -16.90 2.56
N ILE A 144 12.46 -18.09 2.31
CA ILE A 144 11.14 -18.49 2.86
C ILE A 144 11.20 -18.57 4.39
N GLY A 145 12.27 -19.13 4.95
CA GLY A 145 12.51 -19.15 6.39
C GLY A 145 12.56 -17.74 7.00
N MET A 146 13.22 -16.79 6.34
CA MET A 146 13.25 -15.38 6.76
C MET A 146 11.85 -14.75 6.73
N MET A 147 11.02 -15.06 5.75
CA MET A 147 9.62 -14.59 5.70
C MET A 147 8.81 -15.13 6.88
N ILE A 148 8.98 -16.41 7.23
CA ILE A 148 8.31 -17.01 8.39
C ILE A 148 8.77 -16.36 9.69
N ILE A 149 10.07 -16.10 9.84
CA ILE A 149 10.62 -15.38 11.00
C ILE A 149 10.00 -13.98 11.09
N SER A 150 9.85 -13.29 9.96
CA SER A 150 9.21 -11.95 9.94
C SER A 150 7.77 -12.00 10.46
N VAL A 151 6.98 -13.04 10.13
CA VAL A 151 5.61 -13.20 10.66
C VAL A 151 5.63 -13.35 12.18
N VAL A 152 6.52 -14.20 12.72
CA VAL A 152 6.65 -14.40 14.17
C VAL A 152 7.08 -13.12 14.88
N LEU A 153 7.98 -12.33 14.27
CA LEU A 153 8.42 -11.05 14.82
C LEU A 153 7.28 -10.01 14.78
N PHE A 154 6.47 -9.99 13.73
CA PHE A 154 5.31 -9.09 13.64
C PHE A 154 4.28 -9.41 14.71
N GLU A 155 3.94 -10.69 14.91
CA GLU A 155 3.03 -11.13 15.96
C GLU A 155 3.54 -10.73 17.34
N LYS A 156 4.82 -11.01 17.62
CA LYS A 156 5.41 -10.79 18.94
C LYS A 156 5.61 -9.31 19.32
N TYR A 157 6.04 -8.48 18.36
CA TYR A 157 6.47 -7.11 18.65
C TYR A 157 5.54 -6.03 18.10
N CYS A 158 4.75 -6.32 17.09
CA CYS A 158 3.92 -5.32 16.41
C CYS A 158 2.42 -5.59 16.56
N ASP A 159 1.98 -6.83 16.72
CA ASP A 159 0.56 -7.26 16.69
C ASP A 159 -0.18 -6.64 15.48
N VAL A 160 0.29 -6.95 14.27
CA VAL A 160 -0.18 -6.34 13.01
C VAL A 160 -0.80 -7.38 12.09
N ARG A 161 -1.98 -7.84 12.44
CA ARG A 161 -2.73 -8.93 11.77
C ARG A 161 -2.78 -8.84 10.26
N ASN A 162 -2.97 -7.62 9.70
CA ASN A 162 -3.05 -7.44 8.25
C ASN A 162 -1.74 -7.80 7.55
N SER A 163 -0.60 -7.31 8.09
CA SER A 163 0.73 -7.58 7.53
C SER A 163 1.09 -9.06 7.67
N GLU A 164 0.70 -9.70 8.77
CA GLU A 164 0.87 -11.15 9.00
C GLU A 164 0.09 -11.98 7.98
N ILE A 165 -1.19 -11.67 7.75
CA ILE A 165 -2.04 -12.35 6.77
C ILE A 165 -1.45 -12.20 5.36
N VAL A 166 -1.07 -10.99 4.96
CA VAL A 166 -0.46 -10.75 3.64
C VAL A 166 0.84 -11.54 3.50
N MET A 167 1.69 -11.55 4.53
CA MET A 167 2.94 -12.32 4.51
C MET A 167 2.69 -13.82 4.42
N MET A 168 1.70 -14.36 5.15
CA MET A 168 1.32 -15.77 5.03
C MET A 168 0.84 -16.12 3.62
N ILE A 169 0.03 -15.27 3.00
CA ILE A 169 -0.42 -15.45 1.61
C ILE A 169 0.79 -15.44 0.66
N LEU A 170 1.73 -14.52 0.83
CA LEU A 170 2.97 -14.47 0.02
C LEU A 170 3.80 -15.74 0.17
N ILE A 171 3.96 -16.25 1.40
CA ILE A 171 4.68 -17.50 1.67
C ILE A 171 4.01 -18.67 0.93
N ILE A 172 2.68 -18.81 1.06
CA ILE A 172 1.91 -19.85 0.38
C ILE A 172 2.09 -19.75 -1.14
N CYS A 173 1.99 -18.54 -1.71
CA CYS A 173 2.19 -18.32 -3.15
C CYS A 173 3.60 -18.70 -3.61
N VAL A 174 4.64 -18.29 -2.87
CA VAL A 174 6.03 -18.60 -3.21
C VAL A 174 6.30 -20.11 -3.12
N VAL A 175 5.85 -20.76 -2.06
CA VAL A 175 5.98 -22.22 -1.88
C VAL A 175 5.25 -22.97 -3.00
N TYR A 176 4.01 -22.58 -3.30
CA TYR A 176 3.24 -23.16 -4.41
C TYR A 176 3.98 -23.02 -5.75
N LEU A 177 4.47 -21.83 -6.07
CA LEU A 177 5.22 -21.59 -7.32
C LEU A 177 6.52 -22.39 -7.36
N LYS A 178 7.23 -22.52 -6.25
CA LYS A 178 8.46 -23.30 -6.12
C LYS A 178 8.23 -24.78 -6.36
N ILE A 179 7.20 -25.36 -5.73
CA ILE A 179 6.83 -26.77 -5.91
C ILE A 179 6.40 -26.99 -7.37
N ARG A 180 5.54 -26.15 -7.89
CA ARG A 180 5.05 -26.26 -9.27
C ARG A 180 6.15 -26.14 -10.31
N ASN A 181 7.10 -25.22 -10.13
CA ASN A 181 8.25 -25.08 -11.02
C ASN A 181 9.13 -26.33 -11.00
N LYS A 182 9.33 -26.94 -9.83
CA LYS A 182 10.08 -28.20 -9.69
C LYS A 182 9.38 -29.36 -10.42
N LEU A 183 8.06 -29.45 -10.32
CA LEU A 183 7.25 -30.47 -11.01
C LEU A 183 7.18 -30.22 -12.52
N GLY A 184 7.07 -28.95 -12.95
CA GLY A 184 7.06 -28.55 -14.37
C GLY A 184 8.37 -28.82 -15.07
N ALA A 185 9.50 -28.56 -14.41
CA ALA A 185 10.83 -28.85 -14.93
C ALA A 185 11.03 -30.35 -15.22
N LYS A 186 10.47 -31.23 -14.38
CA LYS A 186 10.49 -32.67 -14.61
C LYS A 186 9.69 -33.11 -15.85
N LYS A 187 8.70 -32.31 -16.29
CA LYS A 187 7.84 -32.59 -17.45
C LYS A 187 8.26 -31.81 -18.71
N GLY A 188 9.38 -31.09 -18.69
CA GLY A 188 9.84 -30.28 -19.84
C GLY A 188 8.93 -29.11 -20.21
N LYS A 189 7.94 -28.77 -19.37
CA LYS A 189 7.01 -27.68 -19.61
C LYS A 189 7.39 -26.48 -18.74
N GLY A 190 7.68 -25.33 -19.37
CA GLY A 190 7.85 -24.07 -18.67
C GLY A 190 6.56 -23.64 -17.93
N TYR A 191 6.71 -22.78 -16.90
CA TYR A 191 5.59 -22.23 -16.17
C TYR A 191 4.76 -21.30 -17.06
N ILE A 192 3.56 -21.73 -17.44
CA ILE A 192 2.52 -20.87 -17.99
C ILE A 192 1.41 -20.82 -16.95
N PRO A 193 1.12 -19.64 -16.35
CA PRO A 193 -0.01 -19.51 -15.44
C PRO A 193 -1.30 -19.85 -16.22
N SER A 194 -2.18 -20.63 -15.59
CA SER A 194 -3.49 -20.92 -16.19
C SER A 194 -4.23 -19.62 -16.49
N LEU A 195 -5.03 -19.57 -17.55
CA LEU A 195 -5.87 -18.42 -17.89
C LEU A 195 -6.72 -17.99 -16.68
N LEU A 196 -7.25 -18.95 -15.95
CA LEU A 196 -8.02 -18.73 -14.72
C LEU A 196 -7.23 -17.96 -13.68
N LEU A 197 -5.97 -18.31 -13.42
CA LEU A 197 -5.13 -17.59 -12.45
C LEU A 197 -4.84 -16.17 -12.89
N LYS A 198 -4.62 -15.94 -14.19
CA LYS A 198 -4.43 -14.58 -14.74
C LYS A 198 -5.68 -13.72 -14.55
N ILE A 199 -6.85 -14.28 -14.88
CA ILE A 199 -8.15 -13.59 -14.70
C ILE A 199 -8.38 -13.32 -13.20
N LEU A 200 -8.14 -14.29 -12.34
CA LEU A 200 -8.29 -14.12 -10.89
C LEU A 200 -7.40 -13.00 -10.38
N CYS A 201 -6.11 -12.98 -10.72
CA CYS A 201 -5.18 -11.92 -10.29
C CYS A 201 -5.57 -10.54 -10.84
N LEU A 202 -6.19 -10.48 -12.02
CA LEU A 202 -6.66 -9.22 -12.60
C LEU A 202 -7.94 -8.72 -11.94
N VAL A 203 -8.88 -9.60 -11.64
CA VAL A 203 -10.23 -9.24 -11.17
C VAL A 203 -10.30 -9.15 -9.64
N ALA A 204 -9.48 -9.94 -8.92
CA ALA A 204 -9.53 -10.00 -7.46
C ALA A 204 -9.35 -8.64 -6.76
N PRO A 205 -8.43 -7.74 -7.14
CA PRO A 205 -8.30 -6.45 -6.49
C PRO A 205 -9.58 -5.61 -6.59
N TYR A 206 -10.19 -5.57 -7.77
CA TYR A 206 -11.44 -4.83 -7.99
C TYR A 206 -12.64 -5.48 -7.29
N GLY A 207 -12.70 -6.82 -7.31
CA GLY A 207 -13.74 -7.58 -6.61
C GLY A 207 -13.66 -7.40 -5.10
N LEU A 208 -12.46 -7.43 -4.52
CA LEU A 208 -12.23 -7.20 -3.10
C LEU A 208 -12.54 -5.76 -2.71
N ALA A 209 -12.13 -4.77 -3.51
CA ALA A 209 -12.48 -3.37 -3.28
C ALA A 209 -14.00 -3.16 -3.32
N GLY A 210 -14.69 -3.66 -4.35
CA GLY A 210 -16.14 -3.60 -4.47
C GLY A 210 -16.85 -4.30 -3.32
N PHE A 211 -16.36 -5.47 -2.90
CA PHE A 211 -16.89 -6.19 -1.74
C PHE A 211 -16.77 -5.35 -0.46
N MET A 212 -15.59 -4.76 -0.21
CA MET A 212 -15.38 -3.92 0.98
C MET A 212 -16.27 -2.69 0.99
N ILE A 213 -16.45 -2.02 -0.16
CA ILE A 213 -17.36 -0.87 -0.31
C ILE A 213 -18.80 -1.30 0.02
N LEU A 214 -19.28 -2.39 -0.60
CA LEU A 214 -20.64 -2.87 -0.40
C LEU A 214 -20.88 -3.28 1.04
N VAL A 215 -19.97 -4.06 1.64
CA VAL A 215 -20.13 -4.52 3.03
C VAL A 215 -20.06 -3.34 4.01
N SER A 216 -19.22 -2.34 3.77
CA SER A 216 -19.20 -1.10 4.58
C SER A 216 -20.49 -0.30 4.42
N ARG A 217 -20.99 -0.13 3.19
CA ARG A 217 -22.24 0.62 2.93
C ARG A 217 -23.45 0.00 3.63
N PHE A 218 -23.54 -1.34 3.64
CA PHE A 218 -24.65 -2.09 4.19
C PHE A 218 -24.36 -2.70 5.56
N TYR A 219 -23.28 -2.27 6.23
CA TYR A 219 -22.90 -2.79 7.54
C TYR A 219 -24.02 -2.59 8.57
N ARG A 220 -24.31 -3.67 9.30
CA ARG A 220 -25.26 -3.69 10.43
C ARG A 220 -24.63 -4.44 11.61
N PRO A 221 -24.49 -3.81 12.78
CA PRO A 221 -23.88 -4.43 13.95
C PRO A 221 -24.73 -5.55 14.56
N ASP A 222 -26.03 -5.56 14.31
CA ASP A 222 -27.01 -6.58 14.75
C ASP A 222 -26.86 -7.92 13.99
N ILE A 223 -26.18 -7.91 12.85
CA ILE A 223 -25.92 -9.12 12.05
C ILE A 223 -24.61 -9.76 12.48
N GLU A 224 -24.67 -10.95 13.09
CA GLU A 224 -23.54 -11.63 13.73
C GLU A 224 -22.31 -11.80 12.80
N TRP A 225 -22.52 -12.23 11.55
CA TRP A 225 -21.40 -12.39 10.61
C TRP A 225 -20.74 -11.06 10.23
N MET A 226 -21.52 -9.98 10.11
CA MET A 226 -20.98 -8.65 9.84
C MET A 226 -20.21 -8.11 11.04
N ALA A 227 -20.70 -8.33 12.26
CA ALA A 227 -20.00 -7.95 13.48
C ALA A 227 -18.66 -8.69 13.62
N LYS A 228 -18.63 -10.00 13.35
CA LYS A 228 -17.40 -10.80 13.32
C LYS A 228 -16.43 -10.28 12.26
N LEU A 229 -16.92 -9.96 11.06
CA LEU A 229 -16.12 -9.42 9.97
C LEU A 229 -15.55 -8.03 10.32
N ASN A 230 -16.35 -7.19 10.97
CA ASN A 230 -15.88 -5.88 11.45
C ASN A 230 -14.76 -6.01 12.50
N THR A 231 -14.87 -6.97 13.41
CA THR A 231 -13.80 -7.26 14.38
C THR A 231 -12.55 -7.76 13.68
N LEU A 232 -12.69 -8.63 12.68
CA LEU A 232 -11.57 -9.13 11.87
C LEU A 232 -10.84 -7.99 11.14
N PHE A 233 -11.59 -7.04 10.59
CA PHE A 233 -11.03 -5.86 9.90
C PHE A 233 -10.79 -4.66 10.83
N SER A 234 -10.66 -4.89 12.13
CA SER A 234 -10.31 -3.85 13.11
C SER A 234 -11.22 -2.61 13.02
N THR A 235 -12.53 -2.82 13.02
CA THR A 235 -13.62 -1.81 12.99
C THR A 235 -13.72 -0.99 11.69
N ARG A 236 -13.04 -1.36 10.62
CA ARG A 236 -13.05 -0.61 9.36
C ARG A 236 -14.41 -0.59 8.67
N LEU A 237 -15.26 -1.61 8.88
CA LEU A 237 -16.60 -1.62 8.30
C LEU A 237 -17.50 -0.60 8.96
N SER A 238 -17.45 -0.48 10.29
CA SER A 238 -18.23 0.52 11.02
C SER A 238 -17.80 1.95 10.72
N LEU A 239 -16.48 2.20 10.62
CA LEU A 239 -15.94 3.50 10.20
C LEU A 239 -16.35 3.83 8.77
N GLY A 240 -16.27 2.87 7.84
CA GLY A 240 -16.74 3.05 6.47
C GLY A 240 -18.25 3.35 6.39
N LYS A 241 -19.07 2.66 7.20
CA LYS A 241 -20.52 2.94 7.32
C LYS A 241 -20.78 4.37 7.78
N GLU A 242 -20.06 4.81 8.80
CA GLU A 242 -20.20 6.16 9.35
C GLU A 242 -19.91 7.24 8.30
N VAL A 243 -18.92 7.00 7.42
CA VAL A 243 -18.64 7.90 6.30
C VAL A 243 -19.82 7.97 5.34
N PHE A 244 -20.36 6.82 4.93
CA PHE A 244 -21.52 6.79 4.04
C PHE A 244 -22.80 7.39 4.66
N ASP A 245 -22.89 7.43 5.97
CA ASP A 245 -24.03 8.04 6.69
C ASP A 245 -23.85 9.56 6.86
N ARG A 246 -22.62 10.06 6.93
CA ARG A 246 -22.32 11.49 7.10
C ARG A 246 -22.15 12.22 5.78
N TYR A 247 -21.66 11.53 4.74
CA TYR A 247 -21.26 12.13 3.46
C TYR A 247 -21.86 11.36 2.29
N ASP A 248 -22.38 12.09 1.31
CA ASP A 248 -22.83 11.51 0.05
C ASP A 248 -21.67 11.11 -0.84
N VAL A 249 -21.88 10.07 -1.67
CA VAL A 249 -20.88 9.62 -2.63
C VAL A 249 -20.78 10.60 -3.79
N GLN A 250 -19.61 11.20 -3.97
CA GLN A 250 -19.32 12.12 -5.07
C GLN A 250 -18.34 11.50 -6.06
N ILE A 251 -18.66 11.60 -7.37
CA ILE A 251 -17.83 11.00 -8.45
C ILE A 251 -16.43 11.60 -8.50
N TRP A 252 -16.29 12.88 -8.18
CA TRP A 252 -15.01 13.60 -8.25
C TRP A 252 -14.25 13.64 -6.94
N GLY A 253 -14.76 12.94 -5.92
CA GLY A 253 -14.25 13.01 -4.56
C GLY A 253 -14.77 14.23 -3.80
N GLN A 254 -14.51 14.27 -2.52
CA GLN A 254 -14.86 15.36 -1.61
C GLN A 254 -13.84 15.45 -0.49
N ASP A 255 -13.70 16.62 0.10
CA ASP A 255 -12.88 16.80 1.29
C ASP A 255 -13.64 16.30 2.51
N ILE A 256 -13.13 15.20 3.09
CA ILE A 256 -13.69 14.62 4.30
C ILE A 256 -12.72 14.94 5.45
N PRO A 257 -13.14 15.76 6.43
CA PRO A 257 -12.27 16.09 7.55
C PRO A 257 -12.02 14.84 8.40
N MET A 258 -10.80 14.29 8.29
CA MET A 258 -10.38 13.12 9.04
C MET A 258 -9.56 13.53 10.26
N ARG A 259 -9.83 12.89 11.38
CA ARG A 259 -9.11 13.08 12.63
C ARG A 259 -8.56 11.76 13.13
N GLY A 260 -7.29 11.52 12.85
CA GLY A 260 -6.54 10.36 13.34
C GLY A 260 -5.80 10.66 14.65
N ASN A 261 -5.15 9.65 15.22
CA ASN A 261 -4.37 9.80 16.45
C ASN A 261 -3.07 10.65 16.26
N GLY A 262 -2.68 10.97 15.02
CA GLY A 262 -1.52 11.84 14.73
C GLY A 262 -0.19 11.37 15.34
N GLY A 263 -0.02 10.07 15.61
CA GLY A 263 1.14 9.54 16.32
C GLY A 263 1.02 9.61 17.85
N SER A 264 -0.12 10.07 18.40
CA SER A 264 -0.39 9.96 19.83
C SER A 264 -0.57 8.50 20.24
N THR A 265 -0.03 8.13 21.39
CA THR A 265 -0.27 6.81 22.02
C THR A 265 -1.61 6.75 22.74
N GLU A 266 -2.26 7.90 22.96
CA GLU A 266 -3.59 8.02 23.55
C GLU A 266 -4.66 8.08 22.47
N VAL A 267 -5.82 7.49 22.76
CA VAL A 267 -6.97 7.53 21.84
C VAL A 267 -7.57 8.94 21.87
N VAL A 268 -7.67 9.57 20.69
CA VAL A 268 -8.31 10.87 20.54
C VAL A 268 -9.83 10.69 20.68
N ALA A 269 -10.48 11.54 21.49
CA ALA A 269 -11.89 11.44 21.82
C ALA A 269 -12.83 11.45 20.58
N ASP A 270 -12.46 12.20 19.54
CA ASP A 270 -13.21 12.33 18.28
C ASP A 270 -12.47 11.63 17.12
N TYR A 271 -12.04 10.39 17.34
CA TYR A 271 -11.37 9.61 16.29
C TYR A 271 -12.31 9.34 15.12
N PHE A 272 -12.01 9.93 13.98
CA PHE A 272 -12.70 9.68 12.73
C PHE A 272 -11.68 9.61 11.60
N PHE A 273 -11.27 8.41 11.27
CA PHE A 273 -10.24 8.17 10.25
C PHE A 273 -10.62 7.00 9.37
N ILE A 274 -10.62 7.24 8.05
CA ILE A 274 -10.95 6.21 7.08
C ILE A 274 -9.66 5.52 6.66
N ASP A 275 -9.42 4.34 7.19
CA ASP A 275 -8.26 3.52 6.85
C ASP A 275 -8.38 2.85 5.47
N SER A 276 -9.57 2.82 4.89
CA SER A 276 -9.81 2.20 3.60
C SER A 276 -9.85 3.25 2.49
N SER A 277 -8.80 3.31 1.69
CA SER A 277 -8.67 4.20 0.53
C SER A 277 -9.72 4.01 -0.57
N TYR A 278 -10.64 3.04 -0.41
CA TYR A 278 -11.74 2.79 -1.35
C TYR A 278 -12.98 3.65 -1.08
N VAL A 279 -13.03 4.31 0.07
CA VAL A 279 -14.20 5.07 0.54
C VAL A 279 -13.92 6.57 0.48
N ASN A 280 -12.66 6.94 0.27
CA ASN A 280 -12.21 8.34 0.09
C ASN A 280 -12.34 8.80 -1.35
#